data_2ed61f8c07c8a57c848162248144a23a
#
_entry.id   2ed61f8c07c8a57c848162248144a23a
#
_cell.length_a   1.000
_cell.length_b   1.000
_cell.length_c   1.000
_cell.angle_alpha   90.00
_cell.angle_beta   90.00
_cell.angle_gamma   90.00
#
_symmetry.space_group_name_H-M   'P 1'
#
loop_
_entity.id
_entity.type
_entity.pdbx_description
1 polymer ?
#
loop_
_entity_poly.entity_id
_entity_poly.type
_entity_poly.pdbx_seq_one_letter_code
_entity_poly.pdbx_strand_id
1 'polypeptide(L)'
;TNPLLYKTSWIWRGVLSSTKRDSTFIVDGKRVDIPGERQHDAANIHSVDFPGLGTLEAIPNGNAAFFTDRMGFSDTIVNTGRYSLRWPGWAAFWRPLKALGFLDETPVPNLGDGTVSPMDFMDKYLAPRLVYQDDEKDLVAMLNIFEGVMDGKKTRLTATLFIERDLDTGLMAMSKGVACSAVIAAKMIARKQINETGVLSPMIHIPEVPFLESLKKRGIVVTENFETLEN
;
A
#
# COMPACT_ATOMS: atom_id res chain seq x y z
N THR A 1 -15.23 -5.73 18.68
CA THR A 1 -14.05 -5.74 17.79
C THR A 1 -14.30 -6.67 16.62
N ASN A 2 -14.05 -6.20 15.43
CA ASN A 2 -14.15 -6.93 14.18
C ASN A 2 -12.99 -7.94 14.09
N PRO A 3 -13.24 -9.25 13.89
CA PRO A 3 -12.18 -10.28 13.87
C PRO A 3 -11.19 -10.10 12.70
N LEU A 4 -11.59 -9.34 11.66
CA LEU A 4 -10.72 -8.99 10.55
C LEU A 4 -9.73 -7.88 10.92
N LEU A 5 -9.94 -7.15 12.03
CA LEU A 5 -9.20 -5.94 12.43
C LEU A 5 -9.09 -4.92 11.29
N TYR A 6 -10.15 -4.80 10.49
CA TYR A 6 -10.17 -3.96 9.30
C TYR A 6 -11.57 -3.39 9.06
N LYS A 7 -11.63 -2.11 8.72
CA LYS A 7 -12.80 -1.45 8.15
C LYS A 7 -12.40 -0.74 6.86
N THR A 8 -13.37 -0.48 6.01
CA THR A 8 -13.13 -0.02 4.65
C THR A 8 -13.40 1.48 4.53
N SER A 9 -12.37 2.23 4.15
CA SER A 9 -12.47 3.66 3.79
C SER A 9 -12.45 3.90 2.27
N TRP A 10 -12.53 2.82 1.48
CA TRP A 10 -12.54 2.87 0.02
C TRP A 10 -13.40 1.71 -0.56
N ILE A 11 -13.01 1.06 -1.66
CA ILE A 11 -13.79 0.00 -2.31
C ILE A 11 -13.41 -1.36 -1.72
N TRP A 12 -14.36 -2.03 -1.00
CA TRP A 12 -14.12 -3.34 -0.39
C TRP A 12 -13.73 -4.40 -1.42
N ARG A 13 -14.36 -4.44 -2.59
CA ARG A 13 -13.97 -5.34 -3.68
C ARG A 13 -12.48 -5.20 -4.04
N GLY A 14 -11.95 -3.99 -4.01
CA GLY A 14 -10.53 -3.73 -4.24
C GLY A 14 -9.63 -4.34 -3.17
N VAL A 15 -10.07 -4.38 -1.91
CA VAL A 15 -9.36 -5.06 -0.82
C VAL A 15 -9.34 -6.56 -1.09
N LEU A 16 -10.48 -7.18 -1.39
CA LEU A 16 -10.59 -8.59 -1.73
C LEU A 16 -9.67 -8.95 -2.91
N SER A 17 -9.71 -8.21 -4.01
CA SER A 17 -8.85 -8.41 -5.18
C SER A 17 -7.36 -8.25 -4.83
N SER A 18 -7.02 -7.35 -3.91
CA SER A 18 -5.63 -7.16 -3.49
C SER A 18 -5.05 -8.36 -2.72
N THR A 19 -5.89 -9.20 -2.12
CA THR A 19 -5.47 -10.42 -1.42
C THR A 19 -5.08 -11.57 -2.37
N LYS A 20 -5.33 -11.41 -3.67
CA LYS A 20 -4.98 -12.36 -4.75
C LYS A 20 -4.00 -11.75 -5.76
N ARG A 21 -3.42 -10.61 -5.46
CA ARG A 21 -2.55 -9.90 -6.40
C ARG A 21 -1.16 -10.52 -6.43
N ASP A 22 -0.70 -10.81 -7.64
CA ASP A 22 0.69 -11.18 -7.88
C ASP A 22 1.63 -10.06 -7.45
N SER A 23 2.82 -10.44 -7.02
CA SER A 23 3.87 -9.49 -6.65
C SER A 23 5.18 -9.85 -7.33
N THR A 24 5.94 -8.86 -7.75
CA THR A 24 7.27 -9.02 -8.32
C THR A 24 8.26 -8.21 -7.52
N PHE A 25 9.25 -8.90 -6.98
CA PHE A 25 10.33 -8.32 -6.18
C PHE A 25 11.67 -8.46 -6.92
N ILE A 26 12.70 -7.83 -6.38
CA ILE A 26 14.09 -8.16 -6.69
C ILE A 26 14.70 -8.69 -5.40
N VAL A 27 15.34 -9.86 -5.48
CA VAL A 27 16.05 -10.51 -4.38
C VAL A 27 17.41 -10.93 -4.91
N ASP A 28 18.47 -10.47 -4.26
CA ASP A 28 19.86 -10.70 -4.69
C ASP A 28 20.07 -10.37 -6.18
N GLY A 29 19.54 -9.22 -6.61
CA GLY A 29 19.66 -8.73 -7.99
C GLY A 29 18.79 -9.48 -9.00
N LYS A 30 17.94 -10.42 -8.59
CA LYS A 30 17.10 -11.23 -9.48
C LYS A 30 15.63 -10.94 -9.26
N ARG A 31 14.85 -10.91 -10.35
CA ARG A 31 13.40 -10.83 -10.26
C ARG A 31 12.82 -12.13 -9.70
N VAL A 32 11.94 -11.98 -8.72
CA VAL A 32 11.21 -13.06 -8.07
C VAL A 32 9.73 -12.74 -8.11
N ASP A 33 8.95 -13.64 -8.70
CA ASP A 33 7.50 -13.52 -8.74
C ASP A 33 6.87 -14.33 -7.61
N ILE A 34 5.94 -13.69 -6.91
CA ILE A 34 5.14 -14.29 -5.84
C ILE A 34 3.70 -14.33 -6.33
N PRO A 35 3.17 -15.52 -6.71
CA PRO A 35 1.78 -15.66 -7.13
C PRO A 35 0.82 -15.20 -6.04
N GLY A 36 -0.30 -14.61 -6.44
CA GLY A 36 -1.31 -14.08 -5.51
C GLY A 36 -1.87 -15.14 -4.56
N GLU A 37 -1.96 -16.39 -4.99
CA GLU A 37 -2.36 -17.52 -4.14
C GLU A 37 -1.41 -17.71 -2.97
N ARG A 38 -0.11 -17.44 -3.16
CA ARG A 38 0.95 -17.61 -2.17
C ARG A 38 1.27 -16.35 -1.38
N GLN A 39 0.59 -15.24 -1.64
CA GLN A 39 0.83 -13.94 -0.99
C GLN A 39 0.79 -14.02 0.55
N HIS A 40 -0.07 -14.88 1.11
CA HIS A 40 -0.24 -15.05 2.56
C HIS A 40 0.51 -16.25 3.15
N ASP A 41 1.42 -16.89 2.39
CA ASP A 41 2.30 -17.93 2.93
C ASP A 41 3.28 -17.32 3.94
N ALA A 42 3.55 -18.02 5.02
CA ALA A 42 4.44 -17.53 6.09
C ALA A 42 5.85 -17.16 5.59
N ALA A 43 6.34 -17.84 4.56
CA ALA A 43 7.64 -17.56 3.96
C ALA A 43 7.69 -16.20 3.20
N ASN A 44 6.54 -15.63 2.84
CA ASN A 44 6.45 -14.39 2.08
C ASN A 44 6.10 -13.18 2.96
N ILE A 45 5.85 -13.40 4.25
CA ILE A 45 5.43 -12.38 5.20
C ILE A 45 6.53 -12.15 6.21
N HIS A 46 6.73 -10.90 6.60
CA HIS A 46 7.59 -10.56 7.73
C HIS A 46 6.92 -9.51 8.60
N SER A 47 7.41 -9.39 9.81
CA SER A 47 6.97 -8.33 10.72
C SER A 47 7.79 -7.07 10.51
N VAL A 48 7.14 -5.93 10.63
CA VAL A 48 7.78 -4.62 10.61
C VAL A 48 7.21 -3.75 11.72
N ASP A 49 8.07 -3.05 12.45
CA ASP A 49 7.64 -2.11 13.47
C ASP A 49 7.41 -0.73 12.86
N PHE A 50 6.22 -0.19 13.12
CA PHE A 50 5.86 1.16 12.69
C PHE A 50 5.79 2.09 13.91
N PRO A 51 6.47 3.25 13.90
CA PRO A 51 6.46 4.18 15.01
C PRO A 51 5.03 4.57 15.42
N GLY A 52 4.69 4.35 16.69
CA GLY A 52 3.37 4.68 17.24
C GLY A 52 2.26 3.66 16.98
N LEU A 53 2.45 2.66 16.11
CA LEU A 53 1.48 1.59 15.84
C LEU A 53 1.94 0.23 16.38
N GLY A 54 3.25 0.04 16.60
CA GLY A 54 3.82 -1.25 16.95
C GLY A 54 4.03 -2.16 15.75
N THR A 55 4.05 -3.48 15.99
CA THR A 55 4.35 -4.49 14.99
C THR A 55 3.19 -4.72 14.03
N LEU A 56 3.47 -4.70 12.73
CA LEU A 56 2.54 -4.97 11.64
C LEU A 56 3.03 -6.14 10.79
N GLU A 57 2.11 -6.83 10.11
CA GLU A 57 2.43 -7.80 9.06
C GLU A 57 2.67 -7.05 7.74
N ALA A 58 3.83 -7.27 7.12
CA ALA A 58 4.16 -6.81 5.79
C ALA A 58 3.85 -7.93 4.78
N ILE A 59 2.83 -7.72 3.97
CA ILE A 59 2.29 -8.71 3.03
C ILE A 59 2.63 -8.27 1.60
N PRO A 60 3.24 -9.15 0.76
CA PRO A 60 3.59 -8.81 -0.61
C PRO A 60 2.43 -8.17 -1.37
N ASN A 61 2.67 -7.06 -2.07
CA ASN A 61 1.62 -6.38 -2.79
C ASN A 61 2.14 -5.64 -4.03
N GLY A 62 2.01 -6.28 -5.17
CA GLY A 62 2.27 -5.68 -6.48
C GLY A 62 3.74 -5.67 -6.89
N ASN A 63 4.04 -4.97 -7.97
CA ASN A 63 5.31 -5.03 -8.66
C ASN A 63 6.28 -3.97 -8.13
N ALA A 64 7.25 -4.38 -7.29
CA ALA A 64 8.30 -3.50 -6.79
C ALA A 64 9.38 -3.23 -7.87
N ALA A 65 9.68 -4.21 -8.72
CA ALA A 65 10.65 -4.08 -9.80
C ALA A 65 10.27 -2.99 -10.82
N PHE A 66 8.97 -2.73 -11.01
CA PHE A 66 8.50 -1.64 -11.86
C PHE A 66 9.06 -0.26 -11.42
N PHE A 67 9.16 -0.02 -10.12
CA PHE A 67 9.69 1.25 -9.60
C PHE A 67 11.17 1.40 -9.91
N THR A 68 11.95 0.33 -9.72
CA THR A 68 13.39 0.35 -10.01
C THR A 68 13.69 0.54 -11.48
N ASP A 69 12.91 -0.09 -12.37
CA ASP A 69 13.01 0.09 -13.81
C ASP A 69 12.76 1.54 -14.22
N ARG A 70 11.72 2.15 -13.67
CA ARG A 70 11.34 3.53 -13.99
C ARG A 70 12.31 4.58 -13.45
N MET A 71 12.97 4.28 -12.35
CA MET A 71 13.95 5.17 -11.71
C MET A 71 15.39 4.92 -12.17
N GLY A 72 15.61 3.92 -13.02
CA GLY A 72 16.95 3.60 -13.55
C GLY A 72 17.85 2.87 -12.56
N PHE A 73 17.31 2.17 -11.57
CA PHE A 73 18.09 1.44 -10.56
C PHE A 73 18.20 -0.06 -10.83
N SER A 74 17.61 -0.56 -11.91
CA SER A 74 17.48 -2.01 -12.17
C SER A 74 18.81 -2.76 -12.15
N ASP A 75 19.90 -2.13 -12.60
CA ASP A 75 21.22 -2.76 -12.67
C ASP A 75 22.01 -2.68 -11.36
N THR A 76 21.57 -1.87 -10.41
CA THR A 76 22.30 -1.60 -9.16
C THR A 76 21.57 -2.06 -7.92
N ILE A 77 20.26 -2.25 -8.01
CA ILE A 77 19.44 -2.66 -6.88
C ILE A 77 19.66 -4.14 -6.55
N VAL A 78 19.96 -4.43 -5.30
CA VAL A 78 20.14 -5.79 -4.80
C VAL A 78 18.82 -6.37 -4.34
N ASN A 79 18.08 -5.61 -3.53
CA ASN A 79 16.79 -6.05 -3.02
C ASN A 79 15.76 -4.94 -3.13
N THR A 80 14.54 -5.29 -3.53
CA THR A 80 13.39 -4.40 -3.42
C THR A 80 12.12 -5.21 -3.26
N GLY A 81 11.22 -4.71 -2.41
CA GLY A 81 9.92 -5.30 -2.16
C GLY A 81 8.88 -4.21 -1.91
N ARG A 82 7.63 -4.53 -2.19
CA ARG A 82 6.49 -3.68 -1.90
C ARG A 82 5.45 -4.49 -1.13
N TYR A 83 4.98 -3.93 -0.01
CA TYR A 83 4.13 -4.63 0.92
C TYR A 83 2.90 -3.79 1.28
N SER A 84 1.81 -4.45 1.57
CA SER A 84 0.71 -3.88 2.34
C SER A 84 0.94 -4.15 3.81
N LEU A 85 0.92 -3.11 4.64
CA LEU A 85 0.97 -3.26 6.08
C LEU A 85 -0.42 -3.60 6.62
N ARG A 86 -0.49 -4.58 7.50
CA ARG A 86 -1.73 -5.05 8.12
C ARG A 86 -1.50 -5.36 9.60
N TRP A 87 -2.57 -5.32 10.38
CA TRP A 87 -2.52 -5.79 11.76
C TRP A 87 -2.20 -7.30 11.81
N PRO A 88 -1.48 -7.75 12.85
CA PRO A 88 -1.16 -9.17 13.03
C PRO A 88 -2.41 -10.05 13.01
N GLY A 89 -2.37 -11.14 12.25
CA GLY A 89 -3.48 -12.04 12.06
C GLY A 89 -4.19 -11.92 10.71
N TRP A 90 -3.92 -10.88 9.93
CA TRP A 90 -4.49 -10.71 8.59
C TRP A 90 -4.22 -11.90 7.67
N ALA A 91 -2.97 -12.31 7.58
CA ALA A 91 -2.59 -13.43 6.72
C ALA A 91 -3.18 -14.75 7.20
N ALA A 92 -3.19 -14.97 8.51
CA ALA A 92 -3.81 -16.15 9.11
C ALA A 92 -5.31 -16.25 8.81
N PHE A 93 -6.01 -15.13 8.74
CA PHE A 93 -7.42 -15.07 8.36
C PHE A 93 -7.64 -15.40 6.88
N TRP A 94 -6.89 -14.76 5.97
CA TRP A 94 -7.15 -14.86 4.53
C TRP A 94 -6.62 -16.14 3.91
N ARG A 95 -5.54 -16.72 4.41
CA ARG A 95 -4.94 -17.93 3.85
C ARG A 95 -5.92 -19.10 3.72
N PRO A 96 -6.63 -19.53 4.78
CA PRO A 96 -7.59 -20.63 4.65
C PRO A 96 -8.79 -20.27 3.77
N LEU A 97 -9.28 -19.03 3.79
CA LEU A 97 -10.39 -18.62 2.94
C LEU A 97 -10.04 -18.67 1.47
N LYS A 98 -8.82 -18.26 1.08
CA LYS A 98 -8.32 -18.41 -0.29
C LYS A 98 -8.23 -19.89 -0.69
N ALA A 99 -7.62 -20.71 0.15
CA ALA A 99 -7.47 -22.14 -0.12
C ALA A 99 -8.81 -22.87 -0.28
N LEU A 100 -9.87 -22.38 0.36
CA LEU A 100 -11.23 -22.89 0.25
C LEU A 100 -12.02 -22.27 -0.92
N GLY A 101 -11.43 -21.37 -1.72
CA GLY A 101 -12.08 -20.77 -2.89
C GLY A 101 -13.05 -19.62 -2.57
N PHE A 102 -13.07 -19.06 -1.34
CA PHE A 102 -13.96 -17.94 -0.99
C PHE A 102 -13.67 -16.64 -1.76
N LEU A 103 -12.56 -16.57 -2.45
CA LEU A 103 -12.20 -15.44 -3.31
C LEU A 103 -12.25 -15.79 -4.80
N ASP A 104 -12.88 -16.88 -5.18
CA ASP A 104 -13.06 -17.26 -6.58
C ASP A 104 -14.14 -16.41 -7.25
N GLU A 105 -13.89 -16.05 -8.50
CA GLU A 105 -14.77 -15.20 -9.30
C GLU A 105 -15.71 -16.01 -10.19
N THR A 106 -15.50 -17.32 -10.26
CA THR A 106 -16.40 -18.22 -11.02
C THR A 106 -17.69 -18.44 -10.25
N PRO A 107 -18.84 -18.21 -10.86
CA PRO A 107 -20.14 -18.50 -10.25
C PRO A 107 -20.28 -19.96 -9.82
N VAL A 108 -20.90 -20.19 -8.67
CA VAL A 108 -21.12 -21.53 -8.13
C VAL A 108 -22.49 -22.04 -8.57
N PRO A 109 -22.58 -23.19 -9.27
CA PRO A 109 -23.86 -23.80 -9.58
C PRO A 109 -24.69 -24.03 -8.31
N ASN A 110 -25.99 -23.75 -8.37
CA ASN A 110 -26.95 -23.87 -7.25
C ASN A 110 -26.76 -22.88 -6.08
N LEU A 111 -25.94 -21.86 -6.25
CA LEU A 111 -25.89 -20.73 -5.33
C LEU A 111 -26.67 -19.55 -5.94
N GLY A 112 -27.82 -19.23 -5.38
CA GLY A 112 -28.79 -18.35 -6.03
C GLY A 112 -29.26 -18.96 -7.37
N ASP A 113 -29.29 -18.13 -8.41
CA ASP A 113 -29.59 -18.57 -9.77
C ASP A 113 -28.36 -19.10 -10.53
N GLY A 114 -27.33 -19.53 -9.82
CA GLY A 114 -26.07 -19.97 -10.42
C GLY A 114 -25.21 -18.81 -10.97
N THR A 115 -25.51 -17.57 -10.60
CA THR A 115 -24.83 -16.36 -11.08
C THR A 115 -23.93 -15.71 -10.02
N VAL A 116 -23.92 -16.23 -8.78
CA VAL A 116 -23.18 -15.67 -7.66
C VAL A 116 -21.85 -16.38 -7.52
N SER A 117 -20.75 -15.63 -7.58
CA SER A 117 -19.42 -16.14 -7.22
C SER A 117 -19.18 -16.03 -5.71
N PRO A 118 -18.25 -16.82 -5.14
CA PRO A 118 -17.82 -16.67 -3.75
C PRO A 118 -17.31 -15.26 -3.44
N MET A 119 -16.54 -14.68 -4.35
CA MET A 119 -16.03 -13.31 -4.24
C MET A 119 -17.17 -12.29 -4.20
N ASP A 120 -18.22 -12.43 -5.03
CA ASP A 120 -19.37 -11.52 -5.02
C ASP A 120 -20.17 -11.64 -3.73
N PHE A 121 -20.32 -12.86 -3.21
CA PHE A 121 -20.91 -13.08 -1.90
C PHE A 121 -20.11 -12.38 -0.81
N MET A 122 -18.80 -12.60 -0.74
CA MET A 122 -17.92 -11.98 0.25
C MET A 122 -17.95 -10.45 0.17
N ASP A 123 -17.95 -9.91 -1.04
CA ASP A 123 -18.04 -8.47 -1.26
C ASP A 123 -19.35 -7.89 -0.70
N LYS A 124 -20.48 -8.38 -1.16
CA LYS A 124 -21.78 -7.86 -0.77
C LYS A 124 -22.15 -8.14 0.69
N TYR A 125 -21.71 -9.28 1.22
CA TYR A 125 -22.02 -9.67 2.59
C TYR A 125 -21.20 -8.89 3.62
N LEU A 126 -19.91 -8.66 3.36
CA LEU A 126 -19.02 -8.00 4.31
C LEU A 126 -19.01 -6.47 4.19
N ALA A 127 -19.17 -5.90 3.00
CA ALA A 127 -19.10 -4.45 2.79
C ALA A 127 -19.94 -3.64 3.82
N PRO A 128 -21.24 -3.93 4.04
CA PRO A 128 -22.03 -3.15 4.99
C PRO A 128 -21.62 -3.34 6.47
N ARG A 129 -20.85 -4.38 6.77
CA ARG A 129 -20.36 -4.71 8.13
C ARG A 129 -19.01 -4.09 8.45
N LEU A 130 -18.32 -3.59 7.43
CA LEU A 130 -16.98 -3.04 7.53
C LEU A 130 -16.95 -1.50 7.36
N VAL A 131 -18.08 -0.86 7.58
CA VAL A 131 -18.22 0.60 7.49
C VAL A 131 -17.72 1.25 8.78
N TYR A 132 -16.99 2.36 8.65
CA TYR A 132 -16.63 3.22 9.76
C TYR A 132 -17.85 3.96 10.29
N GLN A 133 -17.96 4.06 11.60
CA GLN A 133 -18.90 4.97 12.25
C GLN A 133 -18.34 6.41 12.24
N ASP A 134 -19.18 7.39 12.60
CA ASP A 134 -18.83 8.79 12.50
C ASP A 134 -17.69 9.19 13.46
N ASP A 135 -17.58 8.52 14.60
CA ASP A 135 -16.57 8.72 15.64
C ASP A 135 -15.31 7.87 15.47
N GLU A 136 -15.29 6.99 14.47
CA GLU A 136 -14.14 6.11 14.23
C GLU A 136 -13.17 6.73 13.22
N LYS A 137 -11.89 6.52 13.47
CA LYS A 137 -10.80 6.95 12.59
C LYS A 137 -10.23 5.78 11.77
N ASP A 138 -10.13 5.96 10.45
CA ASP A 138 -9.19 5.20 9.65
C ASP A 138 -7.80 5.81 9.74
N LEU A 139 -6.80 5.05 9.33
CA LEU A 139 -5.42 5.52 9.25
C LEU A 139 -4.74 5.06 7.96
N VAL A 140 -3.79 5.85 7.52
CA VAL A 140 -2.81 5.49 6.50
C VAL A 140 -1.42 5.57 7.12
N ALA A 141 -0.69 4.46 7.07
CA ALA A 141 0.69 4.37 7.49
C ALA A 141 1.55 3.98 6.28
N MET A 142 2.58 4.75 5.99
CA MET A 142 3.55 4.44 4.94
C MET A 142 4.95 4.43 5.55
N LEU A 143 5.69 3.38 5.24
CA LEU A 143 7.08 3.20 5.66
C LEU A 143 7.89 2.82 4.44
N ASN A 144 8.88 3.65 4.10
CA ASN A 144 9.86 3.34 3.07
C ASN A 144 11.23 3.24 3.73
N ILE A 145 11.94 2.17 3.43
CA ILE A 145 13.29 1.92 3.93
C ILE A 145 14.22 1.79 2.72
N PHE A 146 15.26 2.58 2.70
CA PHE A 146 16.29 2.54 1.69
C PHE A 146 17.64 2.29 2.37
N GLU A 147 18.39 1.33 1.85
CA GLU A 147 19.75 1.05 2.31
C GLU A 147 20.71 1.15 1.14
N GLY A 148 21.82 1.83 1.36
CA GLY A 148 22.81 2.05 0.31
C GLY A 148 24.06 2.77 0.84
N VAL A 149 24.85 3.30 -0.07
CA VAL A 149 26.04 4.09 0.26
C VAL A 149 25.75 5.55 -0.06
N MET A 150 25.86 6.41 0.95
CA MET A 150 25.75 7.86 0.84
C MET A 150 27.03 8.48 1.42
N ASP A 151 27.72 9.32 0.65
CA ASP A 151 28.99 9.95 1.03
C ASP A 151 30.04 8.92 1.54
N GLY A 152 30.11 7.76 0.90
CA GLY A 152 31.06 6.69 1.22
C GLY A 152 30.70 5.87 2.47
N LYS A 153 29.56 6.11 3.10
CA LYS A 153 29.09 5.40 4.30
C LYS A 153 27.84 4.59 4.01
N LYS A 154 27.77 3.37 4.55
CA LYS A 154 26.52 2.61 4.53
C LYS A 154 25.48 3.38 5.32
N THR A 155 24.36 3.66 4.68
CA THR A 155 23.33 4.51 5.26
C THR A 155 21.97 3.86 5.05
N ARG A 156 21.11 3.94 6.08
CA ARG A 156 19.68 3.65 5.99
C ARG A 156 18.91 4.95 6.07
N LEU A 157 18.05 5.19 5.08
CA LEU A 157 17.02 6.22 5.12
C LEU A 157 15.68 5.54 5.41
N THR A 158 15.02 5.99 6.45
CA THR A 158 13.64 5.60 6.76
C THR A 158 12.73 6.80 6.57
N ALA A 159 11.79 6.71 5.63
CA ALA A 159 10.78 7.73 5.42
C ALA A 159 9.41 7.22 5.86
N THR A 160 8.75 7.95 6.75
CA THR A 160 7.44 7.59 7.31
C THR A 160 6.40 8.65 7.02
N LEU A 161 5.17 8.21 6.83
CA LEU A 161 4.00 9.07 6.74
C LEU A 161 2.87 8.43 7.53
N PHE A 162 2.18 9.25 8.32
CA PHE A 162 1.00 8.84 9.08
C PHE A 162 -0.13 9.84 8.90
N ILE A 163 -1.31 9.37 8.53
CA ILE A 163 -2.52 10.18 8.36
C ILE A 163 -3.66 9.48 9.08
N GLU A 164 -4.45 10.22 9.84
CA GLU A 164 -5.72 9.77 10.41
C GLU A 164 -6.90 10.51 9.79
N ARG A 165 -8.09 9.91 9.91
CA ARG A 165 -9.35 10.60 9.60
C ARG A 165 -9.47 11.87 10.39
N ASP A 166 -9.86 12.92 9.71
CA ASP A 166 -10.27 14.19 10.32
C ASP A 166 -11.76 14.09 10.70
N LEU A 167 -12.05 14.04 11.99
CA LEU A 167 -13.43 13.91 12.48
C LEU A 167 -14.24 15.20 12.32
N ASP A 168 -13.61 16.37 12.26
CA ASP A 168 -14.30 17.65 12.10
C ASP A 168 -14.86 17.79 10.69
N THR A 169 -14.08 17.35 9.68
CA THR A 169 -14.50 17.39 8.29
C THR A 169 -15.09 16.06 7.79
N GLY A 170 -14.95 14.99 8.56
CA GLY A 170 -15.32 13.64 8.19
C GLY A 170 -14.41 13.01 7.10
N LEU A 171 -13.34 13.70 6.69
CA LEU A 171 -12.46 13.25 5.61
C LEU A 171 -11.61 12.07 6.04
N MET A 172 -11.82 10.92 5.43
CA MET A 172 -11.06 9.68 5.68
C MET A 172 -9.58 9.85 5.33
N ALA A 173 -8.70 9.19 6.07
CA ALA A 173 -7.24 9.28 5.89
C ALA A 173 -6.80 8.90 4.47
N MET A 174 -7.34 7.80 3.93
CA MET A 174 -7.05 7.37 2.56
C MET A 174 -7.52 8.42 1.54
N SER A 175 -8.73 8.95 1.69
CA SER A 175 -9.27 10.00 0.82
C SER A 175 -8.43 11.26 0.88
N LYS A 176 -7.98 11.66 2.09
CA LYS A 176 -7.10 12.82 2.29
C LYS A 176 -5.78 12.65 1.55
N GLY A 177 -5.12 11.49 1.71
CA GLY A 177 -3.85 11.20 1.05
C GLY A 177 -3.95 11.24 -0.48
N VAL A 178 -4.94 10.55 -1.04
CA VAL A 178 -5.15 10.45 -2.49
C VAL A 178 -5.59 11.79 -3.09
N ALA A 179 -6.62 12.42 -2.52
CA ALA A 179 -7.18 13.66 -3.07
C ALA A 179 -6.19 14.84 -2.98
N CYS A 180 -5.49 14.99 -1.85
CA CYS A 180 -4.50 16.06 -1.71
C CYS A 180 -3.37 15.92 -2.72
N SER A 181 -2.83 14.71 -2.90
CA SER A 181 -1.77 14.44 -3.88
C SER A 181 -2.21 14.78 -5.30
N ALA A 182 -3.41 14.32 -5.71
CA ALA A 182 -3.95 14.59 -7.02
C ALA A 182 -4.20 16.10 -7.27
N VAL A 183 -4.79 16.79 -6.30
CA VAL A 183 -5.07 18.25 -6.42
C VAL A 183 -3.78 19.06 -6.44
N ILE A 184 -2.76 18.68 -5.66
CA ILE A 184 -1.45 19.36 -5.70
C ILE A 184 -0.83 19.20 -7.08
N ALA A 185 -0.77 17.98 -7.62
CA ALA A 185 -0.23 17.74 -8.95
C ALA A 185 -0.98 18.53 -10.03
N ALA A 186 -2.32 18.55 -10.00
CA ALA A 186 -3.14 19.35 -10.92
C ALA A 186 -2.83 20.86 -10.83
N LYS A 187 -2.64 21.40 -9.60
CA LYS A 187 -2.23 22.79 -9.41
C LYS A 187 -0.82 23.07 -9.93
N MET A 188 0.10 22.11 -9.81
CA MET A 188 1.46 22.24 -10.35
C MET A 188 1.46 22.30 -11.87
N ILE A 189 0.62 21.50 -12.53
CA ILE A 189 0.40 21.57 -13.99
C ILE A 189 -0.18 22.93 -14.36
N ALA A 190 -1.25 23.37 -13.71
CA ALA A 190 -1.89 24.65 -14.00
C ALA A 190 -0.95 25.86 -13.80
N ARG A 191 0.02 25.75 -12.88
CA ARG A 191 1.04 26.77 -12.61
C ARG A 191 2.29 26.63 -13.46
N LYS A 192 2.29 25.70 -14.41
CA LYS A 192 3.45 25.40 -15.26
C LYS A 192 4.72 24.99 -14.46
N GLN A 193 4.55 24.35 -13.33
CA GLN A 193 5.64 23.73 -12.58
C GLN A 193 5.96 22.34 -13.13
N ILE A 194 5.01 21.72 -13.83
CA ILE A 194 5.15 20.51 -14.66
C ILE A 194 4.80 20.96 -16.07
N ASN A 195 5.77 20.94 -16.99
CA ASN A 195 5.64 21.46 -18.35
C ASN A 195 5.59 20.37 -19.42
N GLU A 196 5.99 19.17 -19.07
CA GLU A 196 5.96 18.02 -19.95
C GLU A 196 4.50 17.66 -20.28
N THR A 197 4.32 17.08 -21.47
CA THR A 197 3.01 16.67 -21.99
C THR A 197 2.98 15.18 -22.28
N GLY A 198 1.79 14.58 -22.21
CA GLY A 198 1.58 13.15 -22.46
C GLY A 198 1.27 12.37 -21.17
N VAL A 199 1.56 11.08 -21.16
CA VAL A 199 1.40 10.22 -19.98
C VAL A 199 2.66 10.34 -19.12
N LEU A 200 2.54 11.07 -18.02
CA LEU A 200 3.66 11.37 -17.13
C LEU A 200 3.66 10.44 -15.89
N SER A 201 4.85 10.13 -15.40
CA SER A 201 5.02 9.39 -14.16
C SER A 201 5.20 10.36 -12.99
N PRO A 202 4.42 10.26 -11.91
CA PRO A 202 4.62 11.08 -10.71
C PRO A 202 6.03 10.96 -10.12
N MET A 203 6.65 9.79 -10.21
CA MET A 203 7.98 9.52 -9.66
C MET A 203 9.11 10.33 -10.35
N ILE A 204 8.87 10.80 -11.57
CA ILE A 204 9.91 11.46 -12.39
C ILE A 204 9.56 12.93 -12.61
N HIS A 205 8.28 13.25 -12.80
CA HIS A 205 7.86 14.55 -13.31
C HIS A 205 7.27 15.48 -12.25
N ILE A 206 6.96 14.97 -11.04
CA ILE A 206 6.52 15.85 -9.95
C ILE A 206 7.75 16.43 -9.25
N PRO A 207 7.91 17.76 -9.21
CA PRO A 207 8.96 18.39 -8.43
C PRO A 207 8.79 18.08 -6.94
N GLU A 208 9.73 17.35 -6.36
CA GLU A 208 9.62 16.77 -5.02
C GLU A 208 9.42 17.83 -3.94
N VAL A 209 10.34 18.77 -3.83
CA VAL A 209 10.37 19.77 -2.74
C VAL A 209 9.05 20.56 -2.66
N PRO A 210 8.58 21.24 -3.72
CA PRO A 210 7.33 21.99 -3.64
C PRO A 210 6.10 21.11 -3.47
N PHE A 211 6.17 19.83 -3.89
CA PHE A 211 5.10 18.87 -3.66
C PHE A 211 5.00 18.50 -2.16
N LEU A 212 6.11 18.14 -1.52
CA LEU A 212 6.16 17.80 -0.10
C LEU A 212 5.78 18.99 0.79
N GLU A 213 6.24 20.21 0.44
CA GLU A 213 5.81 21.44 1.12
C GLU A 213 4.30 21.67 1.02
N SER A 214 3.71 21.37 -0.15
CA SER A 214 2.28 21.50 -0.37
C SER A 214 1.47 20.46 0.39
N LEU A 215 1.99 19.25 0.58
CA LEU A 215 1.43 18.21 1.44
C LEU A 215 1.49 18.63 2.91
N LYS A 216 2.65 19.11 3.35
CA LYS A 216 2.87 19.58 4.74
C LYS A 216 1.88 20.67 5.14
N LYS A 217 1.59 21.62 4.25
CA LYS A 217 0.56 22.67 4.47
C LYS A 217 -0.85 22.12 4.67
N ARG A 218 -1.09 20.84 4.33
CA ARG A 218 -2.37 20.12 4.51
C ARG A 218 -2.32 19.09 5.64
N GLY A 219 -1.28 19.16 6.49
CA GLY A 219 -1.10 18.24 7.60
C GLY A 219 -0.70 16.83 7.18
N ILE A 220 -0.15 16.67 5.96
CA ILE A 220 0.44 15.42 5.48
C ILE A 220 1.95 15.59 5.50
N VAL A 221 2.60 14.98 6.49
CA VAL A 221 4.04 15.16 6.73
C VAL A 221 4.76 13.85 6.47
N VAL A 222 5.77 13.90 5.62
CA VAL A 222 6.76 12.83 5.51
C VAL A 222 7.90 13.16 6.47
N THR A 223 8.24 12.20 7.31
CA THR A 223 9.36 12.31 8.26
C THR A 223 10.48 11.40 7.78
N GLU A 224 11.69 11.92 7.70
CA GLU A 224 12.88 11.21 7.27
C GLU A 224 13.86 11.06 8.43
N ASN A 225 14.43 9.86 8.53
CA ASN A 225 15.47 9.56 9.50
C ASN A 225 16.65 8.87 8.78
N PHE A 226 17.84 9.42 8.94
CA PHE A 226 19.08 8.88 8.40
C PHE A 226 19.91 8.24 9.51
N GLU A 227 20.33 7.02 9.28
CA GLU A 227 21.15 6.24 10.19
C GLU A 227 22.37 5.69 9.46
N THR A 228 23.56 5.93 9.99
CA THR A 228 24.78 5.29 9.50
C THR A 228 24.82 3.86 10.03
N LEU A 229 24.92 2.89 9.14
CA LEU A 229 25.04 1.48 9.49
C LEU A 229 26.52 1.14 9.76
N GLU A 230 26.77 0.43 10.86
CA GLU A 230 28.09 -0.14 11.11
C GLU A 230 28.41 -1.22 10.09
N ASN A 231 29.68 -1.40 9.77
CA ASN A 231 30.18 -2.38 8.78
C ASN A 231 30.09 -3.82 9.30
#